data_536505bac9dcb7a5facb46dfcedb06a9
#
_entry.id   536505bac9dcb7a5facb46dfcedb06a9
#
_cell.length_a   1.000
_cell.length_b   1.000
_cell.length_c   1.000
_cell.angle_alpha   90.00
_cell.angle_beta   90.00
_cell.angle_gamma   90.00
#
_symmetry.space_group_name_H-M   'P 1'
#
loop_
_entity.id
_entity.type
_entity.pdbx_description
1 polymer ?
#
loop_
_entity_poly.entity_id
_entity_poly.type
_entity_poly.pdbx_seq_one_letter_code
_entity_poly.pdbx_strand_id
1 'polypeptide(L)'
;EPHSATWPADPLGQRRSAVEHGARAVLLALAESEAAAEPDVSEDPENWAAEVETLLAERHERTRSTTTVPLPRNLSVSQLVDLAADPDALASRLRRPLPFPPNPLARRGTAFHAWVERRFGATRLLDLDELPGSADTGAAADVDLETLQNAFLASEWSLGSPVEVEVPFETSVAGTVLRGRIDAVFADPDGGWTVVDWKTGKEPTANEEKSVGMQLAAYR
;
A
#
# COMPACT_ATOMS: atom_id res chain seq x y z
N GLU A 1 -47.02 40.65 12.74
CA GLU A 1 -45.63 40.95 13.17
C GLU A 1 -44.68 39.98 12.49
N PRO A 2 -43.55 40.41 11.98
CA PRO A 2 -42.57 39.52 11.34
C PRO A 2 -41.93 38.66 12.43
N HIS A 3 -42.02 37.35 12.29
CA HIS A 3 -41.30 36.39 13.14
C HIS A 3 -39.83 36.35 12.64
N SER A 4 -38.89 36.73 13.48
CA SER A 4 -37.45 36.58 13.20
C SER A 4 -36.91 35.33 13.94
N ALA A 5 -36.12 34.51 13.27
CA ALA A 5 -35.42 33.41 13.87
C ALA A 5 -33.92 33.47 13.50
N THR A 6 -33.07 33.13 14.44
CA THR A 6 -31.62 33.04 14.21
C THR A 6 -31.29 31.66 13.61
N TRP A 7 -30.55 31.65 12.52
CA TRP A 7 -30.05 30.44 11.88
C TRP A 7 -28.51 30.47 11.84
N PRO A 8 -27.83 29.34 12.16
CA PRO A 8 -28.43 28.08 12.64
C PRO A 8 -29.01 28.22 14.05
N ALA A 9 -30.12 27.50 14.31
CA ALA A 9 -30.70 27.46 15.63
C ALA A 9 -29.73 26.76 16.61
N ASP A 10 -29.66 27.27 17.84
CA ASP A 10 -28.85 26.63 18.89
C ASP A 10 -29.37 25.22 19.17
N PRO A 11 -28.59 24.13 18.94
CA PRO A 11 -29.05 22.76 19.15
C PRO A 11 -29.37 22.46 20.63
N LEU A 12 -28.83 23.21 21.57
CA LEU A 12 -29.08 23.08 22.99
C LEU A 12 -30.27 23.92 23.45
N GLY A 13 -30.59 25.02 22.76
CA GLY A 13 -31.70 25.90 23.07
C GLY A 13 -31.75 26.29 24.55
N GLN A 14 -32.92 26.19 25.18
CA GLN A 14 -33.12 26.52 26.60
C GLN A 14 -32.31 25.61 27.56
N ARG A 15 -31.81 24.47 27.10
CA ARG A 15 -31.01 23.54 27.91
C ARG A 15 -29.53 23.91 27.96
N ARG A 16 -29.07 24.89 27.18
CA ARG A 16 -27.66 25.24 27.08
C ARG A 16 -27.01 25.48 28.43
N SER A 17 -27.61 26.35 29.28
CA SER A 17 -27.02 26.69 30.57
C SER A 17 -26.91 25.46 31.51
N ALA A 18 -27.91 24.58 31.50
CA ALA A 18 -27.88 23.34 32.29
C ALA A 18 -26.82 22.36 31.80
N VAL A 19 -26.69 22.21 30.47
CA VAL A 19 -25.66 21.32 29.87
C VAL A 19 -24.24 21.86 30.12
N GLU A 20 -24.03 23.16 29.99
CA GLU A 20 -22.73 23.81 30.27
C GLU A 20 -22.37 23.76 31.76
N HIS A 21 -23.37 23.86 32.65
CA HIS A 21 -23.15 23.68 34.09
C HIS A 21 -22.78 22.24 34.41
N GLY A 22 -23.50 21.26 33.87
CA GLY A 22 -23.18 19.84 34.03
C GLY A 22 -21.79 19.48 33.47
N ALA A 23 -21.45 20.00 32.29
CA ALA A 23 -20.14 19.79 31.69
C ALA A 23 -18.99 20.36 32.58
N ARG A 24 -19.19 21.55 33.15
CA ARG A 24 -18.22 22.14 34.08
C ARG A 24 -18.08 21.31 35.36
N ALA A 25 -19.18 20.82 35.91
CA ALA A 25 -19.13 19.96 37.10
C ALA A 25 -18.33 18.67 36.84
N VAL A 26 -18.55 18.04 35.68
CA VAL A 26 -17.76 16.86 35.26
C VAL A 26 -16.28 17.17 35.10
N LEU A 27 -15.94 18.27 34.45
CA LEU A 27 -14.54 18.67 34.27
C LEU A 27 -13.84 18.96 35.60
N LEU A 28 -14.55 19.58 36.56
CA LEU A 28 -14.02 19.81 37.90
C LEU A 28 -13.78 18.49 38.65
N ALA A 29 -14.77 17.58 38.60
CA ALA A 29 -14.65 16.27 39.24
C ALA A 29 -13.52 15.43 38.61
N LEU A 30 -13.29 15.52 37.31
CA LEU A 30 -12.14 14.88 36.65
C LEU A 30 -10.81 15.45 37.14
N ALA A 31 -10.69 16.79 37.22
CA ALA A 31 -9.49 17.44 37.71
C ALA A 31 -9.20 17.11 39.17
N GLU A 32 -10.23 17.02 40.01
CA GLU A 32 -10.14 16.58 41.41
C GLU A 32 -9.75 15.10 41.51
N SER A 33 -10.25 14.25 40.63
CA SER A 33 -9.91 12.82 40.57
C SER A 33 -8.45 12.57 40.16
N GLU A 34 -7.91 13.40 39.25
CA GLU A 34 -6.49 13.34 38.89
C GLU A 34 -5.56 13.75 40.04
N ALA A 35 -6.06 14.58 40.98
CA ALA A 35 -5.34 15.02 42.17
C ALA A 35 -5.53 14.09 43.39
N ALA A 36 -6.49 13.18 43.33
CA ALA A 36 -6.78 12.24 44.41
C ALA A 36 -5.84 11.02 44.35
N ALA A 37 -5.38 10.58 45.53
CA ALA A 37 -4.48 9.47 45.72
C ALA A 37 -4.94 8.19 45.02
N GLU A 38 -3.97 7.31 44.70
CA GLU A 38 -4.20 6.01 44.07
C GLU A 38 -5.36 5.25 44.72
N PRO A 39 -6.26 4.66 43.92
CA PRO A 39 -7.37 3.89 44.48
C PRO A 39 -6.83 2.72 45.28
N ASP A 40 -7.40 2.51 46.46
CA ASP A 40 -7.05 1.37 47.31
C ASP A 40 -7.46 0.08 46.59
N VAL A 41 -6.50 -0.61 46.04
CA VAL A 41 -6.67 -1.86 45.22
C VAL A 41 -7.33 -2.96 46.09
N SER A 42 -7.34 -2.80 47.41
CA SER A 42 -7.97 -3.79 48.34
C SER A 42 -9.47 -3.86 48.26
N GLU A 43 -10.14 -2.86 47.64
CA GLU A 43 -11.60 -2.80 47.51
C GLU A 43 -12.12 -3.26 46.13
N ASP A 44 -11.26 -3.73 45.23
CA ASP A 44 -11.62 -4.22 43.88
C ASP A 44 -11.45 -5.75 43.73
N PRO A 45 -12.33 -6.56 44.40
CA PRO A 45 -12.21 -8.01 44.40
C PRO A 45 -12.43 -8.64 43.00
N GLU A 46 -13.05 -7.93 42.07
CA GLU A 46 -13.35 -8.38 40.71
C GLU A 46 -12.34 -7.84 39.66
N ASN A 47 -11.34 -7.06 40.11
CA ASN A 47 -10.30 -6.51 39.26
C ASN A 47 -10.81 -5.58 38.13
N TRP A 48 -11.92 -4.88 38.39
CA TRP A 48 -12.53 -3.98 37.41
C TRP A 48 -11.64 -2.77 37.07
N ALA A 49 -10.79 -2.33 38.01
CA ALA A 49 -9.87 -1.24 37.78
C ALA A 49 -8.93 -1.55 36.61
N ALA A 50 -8.41 -2.77 36.51
CA ALA A 50 -7.55 -3.20 35.40
C ALA A 50 -8.30 -3.27 34.06
N GLU A 51 -9.58 -3.69 34.08
CA GLU A 51 -10.41 -3.66 32.88
C GLU A 51 -10.69 -2.23 32.42
N VAL A 52 -11.00 -1.33 33.35
CA VAL A 52 -11.23 0.10 33.04
C VAL A 52 -9.98 0.73 32.45
N GLU A 53 -8.79 0.49 33.04
CA GLU A 53 -7.54 0.98 32.48
C GLU A 53 -7.30 0.47 31.06
N THR A 54 -7.56 -0.82 30.82
CA THR A 54 -7.44 -1.42 29.50
C THR A 54 -8.37 -0.74 28.48
N LEU A 55 -9.62 -0.50 28.86
CA LEU A 55 -10.61 0.17 28.02
C LEU A 55 -10.25 1.64 27.75
N LEU A 56 -9.71 2.33 28.77
CA LEU A 56 -9.23 3.71 28.62
C LEU A 56 -8.00 3.77 27.70
N ALA A 57 -7.06 2.85 27.84
CA ALA A 57 -5.91 2.75 26.93
C ALA A 57 -6.36 2.48 25.48
N GLU A 58 -7.30 1.56 25.29
CA GLU A 58 -7.88 1.29 23.97
C GLU A 58 -8.60 2.52 23.37
N ARG A 59 -9.34 3.24 24.21
CA ARG A 59 -9.99 4.49 23.80
C ARG A 59 -8.98 5.55 23.42
N HIS A 60 -7.90 5.73 24.18
CA HIS A 60 -6.81 6.63 23.87
C HIS A 60 -6.15 6.28 22.53
N GLU A 61 -5.87 4.99 22.30
CA GLU A 61 -5.32 4.54 21.02
C GLU A 61 -6.25 4.84 19.84
N ARG A 62 -7.57 4.65 20.00
CA ARG A 62 -8.55 4.98 18.95
C ARG A 62 -8.68 6.48 18.67
N THR A 63 -8.42 7.33 19.66
CA THR A 63 -8.50 8.80 19.52
C THR A 63 -7.20 9.43 19.06
N ARG A 64 -6.11 8.66 18.97
CA ARG A 64 -4.84 9.15 18.40
C ARG A 64 -5.02 9.57 16.95
N SER A 65 -4.62 10.79 16.65
CA SER A 65 -4.62 11.31 15.28
C SER A 65 -3.56 10.68 14.39
N THR A 66 -2.54 10.07 15.00
CA THR A 66 -1.41 9.45 14.31
C THR A 66 -1.24 8.02 14.76
N THR A 67 -1.23 7.07 13.83
CA THR A 67 -0.97 5.66 14.08
C THR A 67 0.36 5.28 13.46
N THR A 68 1.28 4.76 14.26
CA THR A 68 2.55 4.22 13.76
C THR A 68 2.32 2.83 13.20
N VAL A 69 2.67 2.62 11.94
CA VAL A 69 2.62 1.31 11.27
C VAL A 69 4.04 0.81 11.11
N PRO A 70 4.42 -0.34 11.69
CA PRO A 70 5.76 -0.88 11.52
C PRO A 70 5.99 -1.29 10.07
N LEU A 71 7.17 -0.99 9.55
CA LEU A 71 7.57 -1.44 8.22
C LEU A 71 7.78 -2.97 8.24
N PRO A 72 7.25 -3.72 7.29
CA PRO A 72 7.48 -5.15 7.19
C PRO A 72 8.95 -5.48 7.01
N ARG A 73 9.39 -6.64 7.50
CA ARG A 73 10.77 -7.11 7.27
C ARG A 73 11.06 -7.43 5.81
N ASN A 74 10.01 -7.72 5.04
CA ASN A 74 10.09 -8.03 3.61
C ASN A 74 9.21 -7.03 2.86
N LEU A 75 9.78 -6.35 1.87
CA LEU A 75 9.08 -5.44 0.97
C LEU A 75 9.27 -5.91 -0.47
N SER A 76 8.25 -5.78 -1.28
CA SER A 76 8.44 -5.83 -2.74
C SER A 76 9.06 -4.53 -3.24
N VAL A 77 9.71 -4.58 -4.40
CA VAL A 77 10.23 -3.36 -5.06
C VAL A 77 9.09 -2.36 -5.32
N SER A 78 7.90 -2.84 -5.69
CA SER A 78 6.73 -1.98 -5.85
C SER A 78 6.33 -1.27 -4.55
N GLN A 79 6.37 -1.98 -3.41
CA GLN A 79 6.10 -1.35 -2.10
C GLN A 79 7.20 -0.34 -1.70
N LEU A 80 8.45 -0.56 -2.12
CA LEU A 80 9.51 0.44 -1.92
C LEU A 80 9.23 1.72 -2.72
N VAL A 81 8.79 1.58 -3.96
CA VAL A 81 8.37 2.71 -4.81
C VAL A 81 7.18 3.43 -4.19
N ASP A 82 6.17 2.68 -3.73
CA ASP A 82 5.00 3.24 -3.03
C ASP A 82 5.40 3.98 -1.75
N LEU A 83 6.33 3.42 -0.97
CA LEU A 83 6.85 4.06 0.25
C LEU A 83 7.47 5.42 -0.04
N ALA A 84 8.21 5.52 -1.12
CA ALA A 84 8.86 6.77 -1.51
C ALA A 84 7.87 7.78 -2.11
N ALA A 85 6.84 7.32 -2.79
CA ALA A 85 5.83 8.18 -3.41
C ALA A 85 4.80 8.70 -2.40
N ASP A 86 4.25 7.81 -1.56
CA ASP A 86 3.22 8.13 -0.56
C ASP A 86 3.29 7.15 0.62
N PRO A 87 4.09 7.49 1.67
CA PRO A 87 4.23 6.68 2.87
C PRO A 87 2.91 6.42 3.60
N ASP A 88 2.01 7.42 3.62
CA ASP A 88 0.74 7.32 4.34
C ASP A 88 -0.23 6.37 3.65
N ALA A 89 -0.28 6.40 2.32
CA ALA A 89 -1.04 5.44 1.53
C ALA A 89 -0.52 4.00 1.71
N LEU A 90 0.82 3.81 1.73
CA LEU A 90 1.40 2.50 2.02
C LEU A 90 1.07 2.03 3.44
N ALA A 91 1.25 2.89 4.45
CA ALA A 91 0.92 2.57 5.84
C ALA A 91 -0.55 2.15 5.99
N SER A 92 -1.46 2.87 5.33
CA SER A 92 -2.90 2.54 5.32
C SER A 92 -3.16 1.17 4.72
N ARG A 93 -2.49 0.80 3.62
CA ARG A 93 -2.61 -0.52 2.97
C ARG A 93 -2.02 -1.64 3.82
N LEU A 94 -0.88 -1.41 4.47
CA LEU A 94 -0.25 -2.39 5.37
C LEU A 94 -1.13 -2.66 6.60
N ARG A 95 -1.76 -1.63 7.14
CA ARG A 95 -2.66 -1.76 8.30
C ARG A 95 -3.96 -2.48 7.94
N ARG A 96 -4.51 -2.19 6.77
CA ARG A 96 -5.79 -2.74 6.30
C ARG A 96 -5.66 -3.13 4.83
N PRO A 97 -5.11 -4.31 4.53
CA PRO A 97 -4.97 -4.78 3.16
C PRO A 97 -6.37 -5.01 2.56
N LEU A 98 -6.67 -4.24 1.52
CA LEU A 98 -7.87 -4.42 0.72
C LEU A 98 -7.47 -5.01 -0.62
N PRO A 99 -8.23 -5.97 -1.16
CA PRO A 99 -8.00 -6.45 -2.52
C PRO A 99 -8.07 -5.29 -3.52
N PHE A 100 -7.14 -5.25 -4.46
CA PHE A 100 -7.25 -4.32 -5.57
C PHE A 100 -8.43 -4.70 -6.46
N PRO A 101 -9.21 -3.73 -6.96
CA PRO A 101 -10.22 -4.02 -7.95
C PRO A 101 -9.56 -4.59 -9.21
N PRO A 102 -10.25 -5.47 -9.94
CA PRO A 102 -9.75 -5.99 -11.21
C PRO A 102 -9.36 -4.84 -12.15
N ASN A 103 -8.12 -4.85 -12.63
CA ASN A 103 -7.60 -3.83 -13.52
C ASN A 103 -7.24 -4.45 -14.87
N PRO A 104 -7.94 -4.10 -15.97
CA PRO A 104 -7.65 -4.60 -17.31
C PRO A 104 -6.21 -4.33 -17.77
N LEU A 105 -5.63 -3.18 -17.36
CA LEU A 105 -4.25 -2.82 -17.70
C LEU A 105 -3.26 -3.75 -17.01
N ALA A 106 -3.49 -4.12 -15.74
CA ALA A 106 -2.65 -5.07 -15.02
C ALA A 106 -2.72 -6.48 -15.67
N ARG A 107 -3.92 -6.91 -16.12
CA ARG A 107 -4.10 -8.17 -16.84
C ARG A 107 -3.32 -8.16 -18.17
N ARG A 108 -3.40 -7.07 -18.93
CA ARG A 108 -2.64 -6.90 -20.18
C ARG A 108 -1.14 -6.93 -19.93
N GLY A 109 -0.66 -6.24 -18.90
CA GLY A 109 0.73 -6.27 -18.48
C GLY A 109 1.19 -7.70 -18.22
N THR A 110 0.47 -8.45 -17.41
CA THR A 110 0.78 -9.85 -17.08
C THR A 110 0.80 -10.74 -18.34
N ALA A 111 -0.17 -10.57 -19.25
CA ALA A 111 -0.22 -11.33 -20.49
C ALA A 111 0.97 -11.02 -21.42
N PHE A 112 1.39 -9.74 -21.47
CA PHE A 112 2.56 -9.32 -22.24
C PHE A 112 3.84 -9.93 -21.68
N HIS A 113 4.11 -9.84 -20.37
CA HIS A 113 5.28 -10.44 -19.74
C HIS A 113 5.34 -11.96 -19.97
N ALA A 114 4.23 -12.66 -19.78
CA ALA A 114 4.15 -14.10 -20.05
C ALA A 114 4.40 -14.45 -21.54
N TRP A 115 4.06 -13.55 -22.45
CA TRP A 115 4.34 -13.71 -23.87
C TRP A 115 5.83 -13.50 -24.17
N VAL A 116 6.47 -12.46 -23.61
CA VAL A 116 7.91 -12.19 -23.77
C VAL A 116 8.73 -13.35 -23.18
N GLU A 117 8.38 -13.83 -21.98
CA GLU A 117 9.00 -14.97 -21.31
C GLU A 117 9.00 -16.21 -22.22
N ARG A 118 7.83 -16.58 -22.78
CA ARG A 118 7.71 -17.71 -23.72
C ARG A 118 8.52 -17.51 -24.97
N ARG A 119 8.58 -16.29 -25.50
CA ARG A 119 9.36 -15.97 -26.68
C ARG A 119 10.86 -16.21 -26.48
N PHE A 120 11.37 -15.91 -25.31
CA PHE A 120 12.78 -16.15 -24.97
C PHE A 120 13.04 -17.58 -24.50
N GLY A 121 12.03 -18.46 -24.54
CA GLY A 121 12.18 -19.89 -24.24
C GLY A 121 12.43 -20.18 -22.76
N ALA A 122 12.16 -19.22 -21.87
CA ALA A 122 12.26 -19.46 -20.45
C ALA A 122 11.20 -20.47 -19.98
N THR A 123 11.63 -21.43 -19.18
CA THR A 123 10.70 -22.40 -18.56
C THR A 123 10.17 -21.78 -17.27
N ARG A 124 8.88 -21.49 -17.26
CA ARG A 124 8.23 -20.89 -16.11
C ARG A 124 8.19 -21.85 -14.93
N LEU A 125 8.66 -21.38 -13.78
CA LEU A 125 8.61 -22.13 -12.51
C LEU A 125 7.28 -21.92 -11.75
N LEU A 126 6.41 -21.01 -12.21
CA LEU A 126 5.11 -20.71 -11.57
C LEU A 126 3.97 -21.23 -12.43
N ASP A 127 2.98 -21.82 -11.78
CA ASP A 127 1.76 -22.33 -12.42
C ASP A 127 0.97 -21.15 -13.04
N LEU A 128 0.48 -21.37 -14.27
CA LEU A 128 -0.38 -20.42 -14.99
C LEU A 128 -1.65 -20.06 -14.19
N ASP A 129 -2.05 -20.91 -13.25
CA ASP A 129 -3.23 -20.74 -12.40
C ASP A 129 -3.06 -19.65 -11.32
N GLU A 130 -1.83 -19.23 -11.04
CA GLU A 130 -1.54 -18.15 -10.09
C GLU A 130 -1.71 -16.74 -10.67
N LEU A 131 -1.93 -16.62 -11.99
CA LEU A 131 -2.13 -15.34 -12.64
C LEU A 131 -3.58 -14.85 -12.47
N PRO A 132 -3.82 -13.66 -11.91
CA PRO A 132 -5.16 -13.09 -11.87
C PRO A 132 -5.77 -13.03 -13.28
N GLY A 133 -6.83 -13.80 -13.50
CA GLY A 133 -7.56 -13.82 -14.76
C GLY A 133 -7.04 -14.80 -15.84
N SER A 134 -6.09 -15.70 -15.53
CA SER A 134 -5.62 -16.74 -16.45
C SER A 134 -6.72 -17.74 -16.86
N ALA A 135 -7.75 -17.91 -16.03
CA ALA A 135 -8.89 -18.81 -16.27
C ALA A 135 -9.98 -18.25 -17.20
N ASP A 136 -9.83 -17.02 -17.68
CA ASP A 136 -10.85 -16.35 -18.51
C ASP A 136 -10.65 -16.68 -19.99
N THR A 137 -11.01 -17.90 -20.38
CA THR A 137 -10.89 -18.42 -21.75
C THR A 137 -11.85 -17.75 -22.77
N GLY A 138 -12.72 -16.85 -22.31
CA GLY A 138 -13.68 -16.11 -23.13
C GLY A 138 -13.32 -14.66 -23.42
N ALA A 139 -12.11 -14.21 -23.03
CA ALA A 139 -11.69 -12.83 -23.32
C ALA A 139 -11.53 -12.63 -24.83
N ALA A 140 -12.24 -11.65 -25.37
CA ALA A 140 -12.04 -11.18 -26.75
C ALA A 140 -10.56 -10.81 -26.97
N ALA A 141 -10.06 -11.01 -28.19
CA ALA A 141 -8.70 -10.63 -28.58
C ALA A 141 -8.40 -9.19 -28.12
N ASP A 142 -7.35 -9.02 -27.29
CA ASP A 142 -6.94 -7.69 -26.83
C ASP A 142 -6.07 -7.03 -27.89
N VAL A 143 -6.68 -6.17 -28.72
CA VAL A 143 -6.00 -5.44 -29.81
C VAL A 143 -4.83 -4.61 -29.29
N ASP A 144 -4.92 -4.11 -28.06
CA ASP A 144 -3.84 -3.35 -27.47
C ASP A 144 -2.66 -4.28 -27.05
N LEU A 145 -2.94 -5.53 -26.68
CA LEU A 145 -1.89 -6.53 -26.42
C LEU A 145 -1.15 -6.86 -27.72
N GLU A 146 -1.85 -7.05 -28.83
CA GLU A 146 -1.23 -7.28 -30.13
C GLU A 146 -0.37 -6.09 -30.56
N THR A 147 -0.82 -4.88 -30.28
CA THR A 147 -0.04 -3.65 -30.54
C THR A 147 1.25 -3.62 -29.74
N LEU A 148 1.22 -3.99 -28.44
CA LEU A 148 2.42 -4.08 -27.59
C LEU A 148 3.38 -5.18 -28.08
N GLN A 149 2.86 -6.33 -28.48
CA GLN A 149 3.65 -7.43 -29.05
C GLN A 149 4.35 -7.00 -30.34
N ASN A 150 3.65 -6.32 -31.23
CA ASN A 150 4.21 -5.81 -32.49
C ASN A 150 5.25 -4.73 -32.23
N ALA A 151 5.05 -3.82 -31.28
CA ALA A 151 6.01 -2.83 -30.88
C ALA A 151 7.30 -3.49 -30.33
N PHE A 152 7.16 -4.51 -29.48
CA PHE A 152 8.29 -5.29 -28.99
C PHE A 152 9.05 -5.97 -30.14
N LEU A 153 8.34 -6.61 -31.07
CA LEU A 153 8.95 -7.28 -32.23
C LEU A 153 9.72 -6.33 -33.14
N ALA A 154 9.30 -5.06 -33.21
CA ALA A 154 9.97 -4.02 -33.96
C ALA A 154 11.17 -3.40 -33.20
N SER A 155 11.32 -3.67 -31.92
CA SER A 155 12.42 -3.14 -31.10
C SER A 155 13.71 -3.93 -31.24
N GLU A 156 14.84 -3.30 -30.88
CA GLU A 156 16.16 -3.94 -30.84
C GLU A 156 16.21 -5.13 -29.85
N TRP A 157 15.41 -5.07 -28.79
CA TRP A 157 15.33 -6.10 -27.76
C TRP A 157 14.83 -7.44 -28.29
N SER A 158 14.00 -7.42 -29.32
CA SER A 158 13.45 -8.64 -29.93
C SER A 158 14.52 -9.47 -30.69
N LEU A 159 15.61 -8.84 -31.05
CA LEU A 159 16.74 -9.44 -31.77
C LEU A 159 17.81 -9.97 -30.82
N GLY A 160 17.81 -9.52 -29.57
CA GLY A 160 18.72 -9.95 -28.53
C GLY A 160 18.38 -11.33 -27.95
N SER A 161 19.37 -11.94 -27.33
CA SER A 161 19.17 -13.15 -26.53
C SER A 161 19.51 -12.80 -25.09
N PRO A 162 18.54 -12.68 -24.21
CA PRO A 162 18.81 -12.45 -22.79
C PRO A 162 19.52 -13.66 -22.19
N VAL A 163 20.38 -13.41 -21.22
CA VAL A 163 21.04 -14.48 -20.45
C VAL A 163 20.05 -15.13 -19.52
N GLU A 164 19.18 -14.31 -18.93
CA GLU A 164 18.13 -14.77 -18.04
C GLU A 164 16.86 -13.91 -18.23
N VAL A 165 15.70 -14.51 -17.93
CA VAL A 165 14.36 -13.90 -18.03
C VAL A 165 13.58 -14.19 -16.75
N GLU A 166 12.78 -13.24 -16.29
CA GLU A 166 11.93 -13.36 -15.09
C GLU A 166 12.71 -13.79 -13.83
N VAL A 167 13.86 -13.15 -13.61
CA VAL A 167 14.82 -13.50 -12.55
C VAL A 167 14.32 -13.02 -11.19
N PRO A 168 14.00 -13.93 -10.26
CA PRO A 168 13.71 -13.52 -8.90
C PRO A 168 14.99 -13.05 -8.22
N PHE A 169 14.90 -11.97 -7.47
CA PHE A 169 16.01 -11.51 -6.66
C PHE A 169 15.57 -11.13 -5.25
N GLU A 170 16.54 -11.20 -4.34
CA GLU A 170 16.39 -10.78 -2.97
C GLU A 170 17.66 -10.04 -2.53
N THR A 171 17.49 -8.86 -1.96
CA THR A 171 18.59 -8.08 -1.40
C THR A 171 18.20 -7.47 -0.06
N SER A 172 19.17 -7.10 0.76
CA SER A 172 18.92 -6.49 2.07
C SER A 172 19.35 -5.03 2.08
N VAL A 173 18.42 -4.14 2.39
CA VAL A 173 18.68 -2.70 2.52
C VAL A 173 18.25 -2.25 3.91
N ALA A 174 19.19 -1.72 4.69
CA ALA A 174 18.96 -1.22 6.06
C ALA A 174 18.19 -2.21 6.97
N GLY A 175 18.45 -3.50 6.85
CA GLY A 175 17.80 -4.55 7.65
C GLY A 175 16.42 -4.99 7.15
N THR A 176 15.95 -4.42 6.04
CA THR A 176 14.72 -4.83 5.34
C THR A 176 15.10 -5.62 4.11
N VAL A 177 14.44 -6.75 3.90
CA VAL A 177 14.65 -7.58 2.72
C VAL A 177 13.76 -7.04 1.58
N LEU A 178 14.41 -6.68 0.47
CA LEU A 178 13.71 -6.33 -0.76
C LEU A 178 13.63 -7.56 -1.66
N ARG A 179 12.43 -7.82 -2.18
CA ARG A 179 12.16 -8.88 -3.13
C ARG A 179 11.57 -8.31 -4.40
N GLY A 180 12.02 -8.83 -5.51
CA GLY A 180 11.52 -8.43 -6.81
C GLY A 180 11.80 -9.47 -7.86
N ARG A 181 11.48 -9.09 -9.08
CA ARG A 181 11.73 -9.89 -10.27
C ARG A 181 12.22 -8.96 -11.36
N ILE A 182 13.29 -9.35 -12.02
CA ILE A 182 13.87 -8.67 -13.17
C ILE A 182 13.31 -9.33 -14.42
N ASP A 183 12.75 -8.57 -15.34
CA ASP A 183 12.09 -9.13 -16.53
C ASP A 183 13.08 -9.76 -17.49
N ALA A 184 14.23 -9.12 -17.74
CA ALA A 184 15.30 -9.67 -18.56
C ALA A 184 16.67 -9.12 -18.21
N VAL A 185 17.70 -9.95 -18.36
CA VAL A 185 19.10 -9.58 -18.20
C VAL A 185 19.86 -9.94 -19.47
N PHE A 186 20.55 -8.96 -20.05
CA PHE A 186 21.39 -9.14 -21.23
C PHE A 186 22.87 -8.95 -20.86
N ALA A 187 23.73 -9.73 -21.49
CA ALA A 187 25.17 -9.52 -21.38
C ALA A 187 25.62 -8.45 -22.38
N ASP A 188 26.37 -7.50 -21.90
CA ASP A 188 26.97 -6.46 -22.75
C ASP A 188 28.31 -6.92 -23.34
N PRO A 189 28.69 -6.43 -24.53
CA PRO A 189 29.96 -6.82 -25.18
C PRO A 189 31.21 -6.46 -24.37
N ASP A 190 31.13 -5.49 -23.47
CA ASP A 190 32.19 -5.04 -22.57
C ASP A 190 32.32 -5.86 -21.28
N GLY A 191 31.49 -6.90 -21.12
CA GLY A 191 31.41 -7.74 -19.93
C GLY A 191 30.51 -7.22 -18.84
N GLY A 192 29.71 -6.19 -19.11
CA GLY A 192 28.66 -5.67 -18.25
C GLY A 192 27.33 -6.43 -18.39
N TRP A 193 26.33 -5.92 -17.69
CA TRP A 193 24.96 -6.45 -17.72
C TRP A 193 23.97 -5.32 -17.91
N THR A 194 23.05 -5.49 -18.85
CA THR A 194 21.89 -4.61 -19.04
C THR A 194 20.66 -5.28 -18.47
N VAL A 195 20.07 -4.64 -17.46
CA VAL A 195 18.81 -5.05 -16.83
C VAL A 195 17.67 -4.31 -17.51
N VAL A 196 16.66 -5.06 -17.95
CA VAL A 196 15.49 -4.53 -18.64
C VAL A 196 14.24 -4.86 -17.87
N ASP A 197 13.36 -3.86 -17.73
CA ASP A 197 12.04 -3.97 -17.11
C ASP A 197 11.00 -3.43 -18.11
N TRP A 198 10.08 -4.30 -18.53
CA TRP A 198 9.09 -4.00 -19.56
C TRP A 198 7.90 -3.25 -18.97
N LYS A 199 7.54 -2.12 -19.53
CA LYS A 199 6.37 -1.36 -19.13
C LYS A 199 5.34 -1.32 -20.27
N THR A 200 4.12 -1.78 -19.96
CA THR A 200 3.01 -1.83 -20.92
C THR A 200 2.08 -0.62 -20.83
N GLY A 201 2.39 0.32 -19.96
CA GLY A 201 1.67 1.58 -19.79
C GLY A 201 2.12 2.65 -20.77
N LYS A 202 1.61 3.87 -20.54
CA LYS A 202 2.11 5.07 -21.24
C LYS A 202 3.52 5.39 -20.79
N GLU A 203 4.25 6.11 -21.63
CA GLU A 203 5.55 6.67 -21.28
C GLU A 203 5.45 7.46 -19.96
N PRO A 204 6.36 7.21 -19.00
CA PRO A 204 6.29 7.85 -17.69
C PRO A 204 6.45 9.36 -17.80
N THR A 205 5.66 10.09 -17.03
CA THR A 205 5.85 11.53 -16.84
C THR A 205 7.11 11.79 -16.01
N ALA A 206 7.63 13.03 -16.01
CA ALA A 206 8.82 13.41 -15.24
C ALA A 206 8.71 13.10 -13.73
N ASN A 207 7.50 13.08 -13.16
CA ASN A 207 7.28 12.67 -11.78
C ASN A 207 7.35 11.14 -11.60
N GLU A 208 6.88 10.39 -12.58
CA GLU A 208 6.90 8.93 -12.58
C GLU A 208 8.28 8.36 -12.90
N GLU A 209 9.12 9.11 -13.63
CA GLU A 209 10.53 8.75 -13.90
C GLU A 209 11.33 8.47 -12.62
N LYS A 210 11.07 9.22 -11.54
CA LYS A 210 11.71 8.97 -10.23
C LYS A 210 11.36 7.60 -9.68
N SER A 211 10.10 7.19 -9.83
CA SER A 211 9.60 5.89 -9.39
C SER A 211 10.21 4.76 -10.18
N VAL A 212 10.31 4.92 -11.52
CA VAL A 212 10.98 3.97 -12.41
C VAL A 212 12.48 3.90 -12.09
N GLY A 213 13.12 5.05 -11.89
CA GLY A 213 14.54 5.12 -11.50
C GLY A 213 14.82 4.41 -10.17
N MET A 214 13.92 4.52 -9.19
CA MET A 214 14.03 3.81 -7.92
C MET A 214 13.87 2.29 -8.09
N GLN A 215 12.94 1.86 -8.93
CA GLN A 215 12.78 0.44 -9.26
C GLN A 215 14.07 -0.12 -9.90
N LEU A 216 14.62 0.56 -10.90
CA LEU A 216 15.86 0.14 -11.55
C LEU A 216 17.08 0.20 -10.61
N ALA A 217 17.11 1.15 -9.68
CA ALA A 217 18.17 1.22 -8.66
C ALA A 217 18.14 0.03 -7.69
N ALA A 218 16.95 -0.54 -7.42
CA ALA A 218 16.82 -1.73 -6.60
C ALA A 218 17.33 -3.01 -7.30
N TYR A 219 17.49 -3.00 -8.61
CA TYR A 219 18.01 -4.10 -9.41
C TYR A 219 19.54 -4.05 -9.55
N ARG A 220 20.17 -3.00 -9.09
CA ARG A 220 21.61 -2.72 -9.25
C ARG A 220 22.41 -3.09 -7.99
#